data_11483d3dcf72cc43f0b96362426f1572
#
_entry.id   11483d3dcf72cc43f0b96362426f1572
#
_cell.length_a   1.000
_cell.length_b   1.000
_cell.length_c   1.000
_cell.angle_alpha   90.00
_cell.angle_beta   90.00
_cell.angle_gamma   90.00
#
_symmetry.space_group_name_H-M   'P 1'
#
loop_
_entity.id
_entity.type
_entity.pdbx_description
1 polymer ?
#
loop_
_entity_poly.entity_id
_entity_poly.type
_entity_poly.pdbx_seq_one_letter_code
_entity_poly.pdbx_strand_id
1 'polypeptide(L)'
;MSNCRNVLESLVLQEVRSQLKKLPPEVQKRYNVPDLVAYSLNRLPPMYVTTQKGWVQSRSRAIKEYKSQIVEVVKKALLSCRIDPLQQRQPLPESELASEPRALVQLQAFFGNPHLHWDQVPAAVERALNNVTVGGTAKSSHPGRRTLDLQTYLGKKKAQPAPVEKDEHTSEEARIRDAVDANDFAIYIQIGQMEYRNVLENLVASVARLQISHLDQDSIDKVNMDEVCAYALNRLPPMYATDGETLKQMRLKIKAELSQQIANNVRQAIQLVLQSPKPVKIKPQFLRFNKDMEKAIQQVNQMLNRQDITWRNILDVLKQELEARREALRNSSNP
;
A
#
# COMPACT_ATOMS: atom_id res chain seq x y z
N MET A 1 3.93 -4.91 -10.38
CA MET A 1 3.37 -3.54 -10.30
C MET A 1 4.52 -2.56 -10.33
N SER A 2 4.32 -1.30 -10.73
CA SER A 2 5.40 -0.33 -10.65
C SER A 2 5.58 0.16 -9.20
N ASN A 3 6.83 0.44 -8.81
CA ASN A 3 7.16 0.94 -7.46
C ASN A 3 7.06 2.47 -7.36
N CYS A 4 6.47 3.14 -8.34
CA CYS A 4 6.24 4.58 -8.26
C CYS A 4 5.06 4.90 -7.32
N ARG A 5 5.16 6.01 -6.59
CA ARG A 5 4.16 6.43 -5.60
C ARG A 5 3.84 7.91 -5.73
N ASN A 6 2.57 8.25 -5.58
CA ASN A 6 2.12 9.64 -5.55
C ASN A 6 2.33 10.22 -4.15
N VAL A 7 3.20 11.22 -4.06
CA VAL A 7 3.56 11.89 -2.78
C VAL A 7 2.34 12.55 -2.13
N LEU A 8 1.39 13.03 -2.92
CA LEU A 8 0.22 13.75 -2.41
C LEU A 8 -0.75 12.85 -1.65
N GLU A 9 -0.75 11.51 -1.87
CA GLU A 9 -1.63 10.60 -1.15
C GLU A 9 -1.47 10.72 0.37
N SER A 10 -0.23 10.72 0.85
CA SER A 10 0.06 10.83 2.29
C SER A 10 -0.29 12.21 2.86
N LEU A 11 -0.07 13.28 2.10
CA LEU A 11 -0.37 14.64 2.54
C LEU A 11 -1.87 14.91 2.58
N VAL A 12 -2.61 14.48 1.56
CA VAL A 12 -4.07 14.60 1.50
C VAL A 12 -4.71 13.81 2.62
N LEU A 13 -4.27 12.57 2.85
CA LEU A 13 -4.80 11.75 3.93
C LEU A 13 -4.54 12.36 5.31
N GLN A 14 -3.35 12.93 5.52
CA GLN A 14 -3.02 13.64 6.76
C GLN A 14 -3.95 14.85 6.98
N GLU A 15 -4.21 15.62 5.93
CA GLU A 15 -5.12 16.77 6.00
C GLU A 15 -6.57 16.35 6.21
N VAL A 16 -7.07 15.32 5.51
CA VAL A 16 -8.41 14.75 5.70
C VAL A 16 -8.60 14.35 7.17
N ARG A 17 -7.66 13.62 7.75
CA ARG A 17 -7.72 13.24 9.17
C ARG A 17 -7.68 14.45 10.11
N SER A 18 -6.86 15.45 9.78
CA SER A 18 -6.77 16.69 10.56
C SER A 18 -8.08 17.44 10.57
N GLN A 19 -8.75 17.55 9.42
CA GLN A 19 -10.04 18.26 9.33
C GLN A 19 -11.19 17.46 9.95
N LEU A 20 -11.23 16.13 9.76
CA LEU A 20 -12.22 15.27 10.42
C LEU A 20 -12.14 15.33 11.93
N LYS A 21 -10.95 15.35 12.53
CA LYS A 21 -10.75 15.46 13.99
C LYS A 21 -11.35 16.73 14.59
N LYS A 22 -11.56 17.77 13.80
CA LYS A 22 -12.21 19.02 14.25
C LYS A 22 -13.73 18.93 14.30
N LEU A 23 -14.31 17.86 13.73
CA LEU A 23 -15.76 17.65 13.69
C LEU A 23 -16.21 16.80 14.90
N PRO A 24 -17.46 16.96 15.37
CA PRO A 24 -18.03 16.08 16.37
C PRO A 24 -18.00 14.60 15.93
N PRO A 25 -17.84 13.62 16.85
CA PRO A 25 -17.74 12.19 16.50
C PRO A 25 -18.92 11.68 15.68
N GLU A 26 -20.13 12.14 15.96
CA GLU A 26 -21.35 11.76 15.21
C GLU A 26 -21.36 12.29 13.77
N VAL A 27 -20.68 13.42 13.54
CA VAL A 27 -20.53 13.98 12.20
C VAL A 27 -19.42 13.23 11.44
N GLN A 28 -18.33 12.84 12.12
CA GLN A 28 -17.25 12.07 11.50
C GLN A 28 -17.76 10.75 10.90
N LYS A 29 -18.71 10.07 11.54
CA LYS A 29 -19.33 8.81 11.06
C LYS A 29 -20.03 8.94 9.70
N ARG A 30 -20.36 10.17 9.29
CA ARG A 30 -21.02 10.46 8.00
C ARG A 30 -20.04 10.56 6.83
N TYR A 31 -18.77 10.30 7.05
CA TYR A 31 -17.75 10.39 6.01
C TYR A 31 -16.99 9.07 5.87
N ASN A 32 -16.70 8.73 4.63
CA ASN A 32 -15.75 7.68 4.29
C ASN A 32 -14.40 8.32 3.92
N VAL A 33 -13.36 8.01 4.68
CA VAL A 33 -12.02 8.60 4.47
C VAL A 33 -11.48 8.34 3.05
N PRO A 34 -11.55 7.12 2.48
CA PRO A 34 -11.18 6.87 1.10
C PRO A 34 -11.84 7.82 0.09
N ASP A 35 -13.12 8.13 0.24
CA ASP A 35 -13.84 9.03 -0.68
C ASP A 35 -13.31 10.45 -0.62
N LEU A 36 -13.09 10.97 0.59
CA LEU A 36 -12.52 12.30 0.78
C LEU A 36 -11.14 12.41 0.15
N VAL A 37 -10.32 11.38 0.31
CA VAL A 37 -8.96 11.33 -0.25
C VAL A 37 -9.03 11.24 -1.78
N ALA A 38 -9.81 10.33 -2.34
CA ALA A 38 -9.95 10.16 -3.79
C ALA A 38 -10.52 11.43 -4.46
N TYR A 39 -11.57 12.02 -3.87
CA TYR A 39 -12.12 13.30 -4.34
C TYR A 39 -11.05 14.39 -4.41
N SER A 40 -10.23 14.48 -3.36
CA SER A 40 -9.19 15.49 -3.27
C SER A 40 -8.06 15.24 -4.25
N LEU A 41 -7.58 14.01 -4.35
CA LEU A 41 -6.51 13.62 -5.27
C LEU A 41 -6.91 13.83 -6.74
N ASN A 42 -8.17 13.60 -7.10
CA ASN A 42 -8.69 13.85 -8.45
C ASN A 42 -8.71 15.35 -8.85
N ARG A 43 -8.41 16.26 -7.92
CA ARG A 43 -8.39 17.72 -8.12
C ARG A 43 -7.03 18.36 -7.89
N LEU A 44 -6.02 17.55 -7.63
CA LEU A 44 -4.65 17.96 -7.42
C LEU A 44 -3.76 17.40 -8.53
N PRO A 45 -2.67 18.08 -8.92
CA PRO A 45 -1.74 17.53 -9.89
C PRO A 45 -1.06 16.28 -9.33
N PRO A 46 -0.84 15.22 -10.13
CA PRO A 46 -0.13 14.04 -9.66
C PRO A 46 1.35 14.34 -9.40
N MET A 47 1.94 13.69 -8.38
CA MET A 47 3.36 13.82 -8.02
C MET A 47 3.96 12.43 -7.77
N TYR A 48 4.12 11.64 -8.82
CA TYR A 48 4.72 10.31 -8.76
C TYR A 48 6.24 10.37 -8.72
N VAL A 49 6.82 9.58 -7.84
CA VAL A 49 8.27 9.43 -7.65
C VAL A 49 8.64 7.94 -7.54
N THR A 50 9.90 7.62 -7.83
CA THR A 50 10.41 6.24 -7.86
C THR A 50 11.49 5.99 -6.80
N THR A 51 12.03 7.03 -6.17
CA THR A 51 13.19 6.92 -5.27
C THR A 51 12.93 7.60 -3.94
N GLN A 52 13.63 7.15 -2.89
CA GLN A 52 13.59 7.76 -1.56
C GLN A 52 13.97 9.25 -1.59
N LYS A 53 15.05 9.58 -2.29
CA LYS A 53 15.46 10.99 -2.46
C LYS A 53 14.40 11.82 -3.15
N GLY A 54 13.82 11.29 -4.23
CA GLY A 54 12.70 11.92 -4.95
C GLY A 54 11.49 12.11 -4.05
N TRP A 55 11.17 11.14 -3.18
CA TRP A 55 10.08 11.23 -2.22
C TRP A 55 10.27 12.40 -1.25
N VAL A 56 11.44 12.48 -0.60
CA VAL A 56 11.73 13.55 0.37
C VAL A 56 11.69 14.93 -0.28
N GLN A 57 12.32 15.08 -1.45
CA GLN A 57 12.34 16.34 -2.19
C GLN A 57 10.94 16.75 -2.66
N SER A 58 10.19 15.84 -3.28
CA SER A 58 8.84 16.10 -3.77
C SER A 58 7.85 16.36 -2.64
N ARG A 59 8.00 15.69 -1.49
CA ARG A 59 7.19 15.95 -0.31
C ARG A 59 7.43 17.36 0.24
N SER A 60 8.69 17.77 0.36
CA SER A 60 9.04 19.14 0.80
C SER A 60 8.48 20.19 -0.16
N ARG A 61 8.63 19.95 -1.46
CA ARG A 61 8.05 20.79 -2.51
C ARG A 61 6.52 20.84 -2.42
N ALA A 62 5.86 19.71 -2.29
CA ALA A 62 4.41 19.62 -2.18
C ALA A 62 3.87 20.39 -0.96
N ILE A 63 4.54 20.30 0.18
CA ILE A 63 4.18 21.08 1.38
C ILE A 63 4.32 22.57 1.12
N LYS A 64 5.37 23.00 0.42
CA LYS A 64 5.60 24.41 0.13
C LYS A 64 4.61 24.98 -0.90
N GLU A 65 4.36 24.24 -1.97
CA GLU A 65 3.60 24.74 -3.14
C GLU A 65 2.11 24.43 -3.08
N TYR A 66 1.71 23.29 -2.51
CA TYR A 66 0.33 22.77 -2.58
C TYR A 66 -0.43 22.73 -1.25
N LYS A 67 0.19 23.12 -0.11
CA LYS A 67 -0.47 23.02 1.20
C LYS A 67 -1.81 23.74 1.25
N SER A 68 -1.89 24.97 0.78
CA SER A 68 -3.14 25.76 0.76
C SER A 68 -4.20 25.13 -0.14
N GLN A 69 -3.80 24.64 -1.31
CA GLN A 69 -4.68 23.98 -2.26
C GLN A 69 -5.21 22.65 -1.69
N ILE A 70 -4.35 21.84 -1.02
CA ILE A 70 -4.76 20.60 -0.34
C ILE A 70 -5.83 20.90 0.71
N VAL A 71 -5.61 21.90 1.58
CA VAL A 71 -6.57 22.31 2.60
C VAL A 71 -7.91 22.71 1.99
N GLU A 72 -7.89 23.49 0.93
CA GLU A 72 -9.10 23.96 0.24
C GLU A 72 -9.88 22.80 -0.41
N VAL A 73 -9.17 21.91 -1.12
CA VAL A 73 -9.79 20.79 -1.81
C VAL A 73 -10.38 19.79 -0.81
N VAL A 74 -9.71 19.54 0.32
CA VAL A 74 -10.24 18.68 1.40
C VAL A 74 -11.49 19.30 2.04
N LYS A 75 -11.57 20.63 2.23
CA LYS A 75 -12.80 21.31 2.66
C LYS A 75 -13.94 21.09 1.66
N LYS A 76 -13.67 21.20 0.36
CA LYS A 76 -14.66 20.91 -0.70
C LYS A 76 -15.11 19.45 -0.66
N ALA A 77 -14.17 18.51 -0.42
CA ALA A 77 -14.49 17.10 -0.25
C ALA A 77 -15.48 16.86 0.90
N LEU A 78 -15.27 17.49 2.05
CA LEU A 78 -16.18 17.40 3.20
C LEU A 78 -17.59 17.93 2.91
N LEU A 79 -17.75 18.86 1.98
CA LEU A 79 -19.05 19.34 1.54
C LEU A 79 -19.73 18.38 0.55
N SER A 80 -18.94 17.71 -0.30
CA SER A 80 -19.45 16.93 -1.44
C SER A 80 -19.55 15.42 -1.18
N CYS A 81 -18.77 14.85 -0.26
CA CYS A 81 -18.64 13.41 -0.07
C CYS A 81 -19.28 12.92 1.24
N ARG A 82 -20.51 13.35 1.54
CA ARG A 82 -21.26 12.76 2.65
C ARG A 82 -21.80 11.39 2.25
N ILE A 83 -21.75 10.44 3.19
CA ILE A 83 -22.36 9.13 2.99
C ILE A 83 -23.87 9.31 2.88
N ASP A 84 -24.43 8.88 1.75
CA ASP A 84 -25.88 8.72 1.59
C ASP A 84 -26.26 7.34 2.15
N PRO A 85 -27.08 7.28 3.22
CA PRO A 85 -27.51 6.01 3.82
C PRO A 85 -28.34 5.14 2.87
N LEU A 86 -28.94 5.74 1.84
CA LEU A 86 -29.80 5.04 0.87
C LEU A 86 -28.99 4.45 -0.32
N GLN A 87 -27.78 4.92 -0.50
CA GLN A 87 -26.94 4.46 -1.62
C GLN A 87 -26.19 3.18 -1.25
N GLN A 88 -26.56 2.06 -1.87
CA GLN A 88 -25.79 0.82 -1.79
C GLN A 88 -24.51 0.97 -2.61
N ARG A 89 -23.38 1.10 -1.92
CA ARG A 89 -22.07 1.15 -2.57
C ARG A 89 -21.53 -0.25 -2.79
N GLN A 90 -21.05 -0.52 -3.98
CA GLN A 90 -20.27 -1.71 -4.26
C GLN A 90 -18.79 -1.40 -3.97
N PRO A 91 -18.17 -2.02 -2.97
CA PRO A 91 -16.76 -1.79 -2.68
C PRO A 91 -15.90 -2.15 -3.89
N LEU A 92 -14.70 -1.58 -3.96
CA LEU A 92 -13.73 -2.00 -4.98
C LEU A 92 -13.45 -3.49 -4.84
N PRO A 93 -13.35 -4.23 -5.96
CA PRO A 93 -12.91 -5.61 -5.94
C PRO A 93 -11.55 -5.76 -5.25
N GLU A 94 -11.37 -6.79 -4.45
CA GLU A 94 -10.10 -7.04 -3.74
C GLU A 94 -8.91 -7.16 -4.71
N SER A 95 -9.15 -7.69 -5.93
CA SER A 95 -8.15 -7.75 -7.00
C SER A 95 -7.59 -6.38 -7.42
N GLU A 96 -8.40 -5.32 -7.31
CA GLU A 96 -7.97 -3.94 -7.61
C GLU A 96 -7.17 -3.32 -6.46
N LEU A 97 -7.48 -3.70 -5.23
CA LEU A 97 -6.79 -3.24 -4.03
C LEU A 97 -5.54 -4.07 -3.70
N ALA A 98 -5.37 -5.22 -4.36
CA ALA A 98 -4.28 -6.15 -4.10
C ALA A 98 -2.92 -5.46 -4.26
N SER A 99 -2.13 -5.48 -3.20
CA SER A 99 -0.77 -4.94 -3.13
C SER A 99 0.02 -5.64 -2.03
N GLU A 100 1.33 -5.57 -2.11
CA GLU A 100 2.21 -6.18 -1.10
C GLU A 100 1.94 -5.63 0.31
N PRO A 101 1.78 -4.29 0.52
CA PRO A 101 1.40 -3.76 1.82
C PRO A 101 0.05 -4.27 2.32
N ARG A 102 -0.94 -4.44 1.43
CA ARG A 102 -2.27 -4.94 1.81
C ARG A 102 -2.23 -6.40 2.25
N ALA A 103 -1.42 -7.22 1.59
CA ALA A 103 -1.21 -8.60 2.01
C ALA A 103 -0.64 -8.68 3.43
N LEU A 104 0.33 -7.82 3.76
CA LEU A 104 0.86 -7.74 5.13
C LEU A 104 -0.20 -7.28 6.14
N VAL A 105 -1.01 -6.28 5.81
CA VAL A 105 -2.13 -5.83 6.66
C VAL A 105 -3.13 -6.96 6.92
N GLN A 106 -3.43 -7.77 5.90
CA GLN A 106 -4.30 -8.93 6.04
C GLN A 106 -3.67 -10.01 6.96
N LEU A 107 -2.37 -10.25 6.83
CA LEU A 107 -1.63 -11.16 7.74
C LEU A 107 -1.56 -10.61 9.17
N GLN A 108 -1.36 -9.31 9.36
CA GLN A 108 -1.43 -8.66 10.67
C GLN A 108 -2.79 -8.90 11.34
N ALA A 109 -3.88 -8.72 10.59
CA ALA A 109 -5.24 -8.98 11.08
C ALA A 109 -5.46 -10.47 11.39
N PHE A 110 -4.98 -11.37 10.54
CA PHE A 110 -5.11 -12.80 10.69
C PHE A 110 -4.39 -13.33 11.95
N PHE A 111 -3.16 -12.88 12.19
CA PHE A 111 -2.37 -13.25 13.37
C PHE A 111 -2.68 -12.42 14.63
N GLY A 112 -3.54 -11.39 14.53
CA GLY A 112 -3.84 -10.48 15.64
C GLY A 112 -2.63 -9.65 16.09
N ASN A 113 -1.64 -9.46 15.21
CA ASN A 113 -0.41 -8.71 15.50
C ASN A 113 -0.29 -7.50 14.56
N PRO A 114 -0.69 -6.28 15.00
CA PRO A 114 -0.62 -5.08 14.18
C PRO A 114 0.80 -4.58 13.89
N HIS A 115 1.81 -5.13 14.58
CA HIS A 115 3.22 -4.80 14.41
C HIS A 115 4.00 -5.87 13.65
N LEU A 116 3.32 -6.83 13.03
CA LEU A 116 3.96 -7.87 12.27
C LEU A 116 4.67 -7.27 11.05
N HIS A 117 5.95 -7.57 10.88
CA HIS A 117 6.76 -7.28 9.71
C HIS A 117 6.91 -8.53 8.83
N TRP A 118 7.30 -8.34 7.56
CA TRP A 118 7.47 -9.47 6.64
C TRP A 118 8.48 -10.51 7.12
N ASP A 119 9.59 -10.09 7.69
CA ASP A 119 10.64 -10.96 8.25
C ASP A 119 10.14 -11.84 9.42
N GLN A 120 9.08 -11.43 10.09
CA GLN A 120 8.45 -12.15 11.20
C GLN A 120 7.34 -13.11 10.76
N VAL A 121 6.85 -13.00 9.50
CA VAL A 121 5.75 -13.84 8.98
C VAL A 121 6.05 -15.34 9.07
N PRO A 122 7.25 -15.84 8.68
CA PRO A 122 7.55 -17.26 8.79
C PRO A 122 7.41 -17.81 10.22
N ALA A 123 7.95 -17.10 11.21
CA ALA A 123 7.84 -17.47 12.61
C ALA A 123 6.39 -17.40 13.14
N ALA A 124 5.57 -16.48 12.62
CA ALA A 124 4.15 -16.41 12.97
C ALA A 124 3.37 -17.59 12.37
N VAL A 125 3.68 -17.98 11.14
CA VAL A 125 3.11 -19.15 10.47
C VAL A 125 3.46 -20.42 11.24
N GLU A 126 4.73 -20.64 11.56
CA GLU A 126 5.19 -21.80 12.31
C GLU A 126 4.46 -21.94 13.65
N ARG A 127 4.37 -20.85 14.41
CA ARG A 127 3.61 -20.82 15.67
C ARG A 127 2.15 -21.17 15.48
N ALA A 128 1.50 -20.65 14.43
CA ALA A 128 0.10 -20.93 14.15
C ALA A 128 -0.11 -22.40 13.80
N LEU A 129 0.79 -23.00 13.01
CA LEU A 129 0.74 -24.41 12.64
C LEU A 129 0.98 -25.36 13.84
N ASN A 130 1.88 -24.99 14.76
CA ASN A 130 2.21 -25.75 15.96
C ASN A 130 1.11 -25.64 17.04
N ASN A 131 0.35 -24.54 17.05
CA ASN A 131 -0.71 -24.29 18.03
C ASN A 131 -2.10 -24.82 17.59
N VAL A 132 -2.19 -25.59 16.51
CA VAL A 132 -3.44 -26.23 16.11
C VAL A 132 -3.76 -27.35 17.10
N THR A 133 -4.79 -27.16 17.94
CA THR A 133 -5.27 -28.15 18.90
C THR A 133 -6.71 -28.57 18.59
N VAL A 134 -7.07 -29.80 18.89
CA VAL A 134 -8.44 -30.29 18.80
C VAL A 134 -9.28 -29.60 19.88
N GLY A 135 -10.23 -28.78 19.48
CA GLY A 135 -11.17 -28.12 20.41
C GLY A 135 -10.87 -26.65 20.73
N GLY A 136 -9.82 -26.08 20.19
CA GLY A 136 -9.63 -24.65 20.23
C GLY A 136 -10.66 -23.93 19.36
N THR A 137 -11.84 -23.62 19.94
CA THR A 137 -12.63 -22.50 19.41
C THR A 137 -11.70 -21.29 19.47
N ALA A 138 -11.04 -20.98 18.37
CA ALA A 138 -10.61 -19.60 18.16
C ALA A 138 -11.88 -18.81 18.45
N LYS A 139 -11.91 -18.06 19.54
CA LYS A 139 -12.88 -17.00 19.71
C LYS A 139 -12.71 -16.15 18.46
N SER A 140 -13.51 -16.45 17.46
CA SER A 140 -13.77 -15.55 16.38
C SER A 140 -14.52 -14.39 17.04
N SER A 141 -13.76 -13.54 17.72
CA SER A 141 -14.17 -12.20 17.88
C SER A 141 -14.26 -11.69 16.44
N HIS A 142 -15.46 -11.72 15.89
CA HIS A 142 -15.81 -10.85 14.79
C HIS A 142 -15.37 -9.46 15.28
N PRO A 143 -14.30 -8.88 14.75
CA PRO A 143 -14.10 -7.46 14.96
C PRO A 143 -15.15 -6.82 14.09
N GLY A 144 -16.27 -6.45 14.70
CA GLY A 144 -17.04 -5.35 14.17
C GLY A 144 -16.01 -4.28 13.82
N ARG A 145 -16.13 -3.71 12.62
CA ARG A 145 -15.35 -2.59 12.06
C ARG A 145 -14.80 -1.67 13.17
N ARG A 146 -13.69 -2.04 13.78
CA ARG A 146 -12.89 -1.13 14.58
C ARG A 146 -11.88 -0.54 13.61
N THR A 147 -12.20 0.64 13.12
CA THR A 147 -11.22 1.59 12.60
C THR A 147 -10.06 1.59 13.59
N LEU A 148 -8.92 1.04 13.18
CA LEU A 148 -7.69 1.04 13.97
C LEU A 148 -7.32 2.50 14.25
N ASP A 149 -7.51 2.91 15.51
CA ASP A 149 -7.23 4.26 15.95
C ASP A 149 -5.71 4.44 16.00
N LEU A 150 -5.19 5.19 15.05
CA LEU A 150 -3.76 5.51 14.92
C LEU A 150 -3.19 6.26 16.14
N GLN A 151 -4.06 6.74 17.04
CA GLN A 151 -3.63 7.37 18.30
C GLN A 151 -2.96 6.40 19.26
N THR A 152 -3.28 5.10 19.18
CA THR A 152 -2.62 4.07 19.99
C THR A 152 -1.17 3.85 19.55
N TYR A 153 -0.84 4.19 18.31
CA TYR A 153 0.50 4.03 17.75
C TYR A 153 1.48 5.13 18.17
N LEU A 154 0.97 6.34 18.40
CA LEU A 154 1.80 7.50 18.78
C LEU A 154 1.87 7.77 20.29
N GLY A 155 1.05 7.10 21.12
CA GLY A 155 0.86 7.42 22.53
C GLY A 155 1.53 6.50 23.55
N LYS A 156 2.09 5.35 23.20
CA LYS A 156 2.74 4.46 24.15
C LYS A 156 4.27 4.45 24.03
N LYS A 157 4.91 5.58 24.32
CA LYS A 157 6.27 5.58 24.84
C LYS A 157 6.17 5.38 26.36
N LYS A 158 6.55 4.18 26.86
CA LYS A 158 7.29 3.90 28.07
C LYS A 158 7.20 2.42 28.44
N ALA A 159 8.11 1.63 27.92
CA ALA A 159 8.69 0.53 28.67
C ALA A 159 10.21 0.78 28.65
N GLN A 160 10.80 1.01 29.80
CA GLN A 160 12.23 1.20 29.94
C GLN A 160 12.95 -0.13 29.68
N PRO A 161 13.95 -0.17 28.81
CA PRO A 161 14.94 -1.25 28.84
C PRO A 161 16.01 -0.97 29.87
N ALA A 162 16.51 -2.04 30.50
CA ALA A 162 17.59 -2.04 31.45
C ALA A 162 18.89 -1.41 30.85
N PRO A 163 19.79 -0.85 31.68
CA PRO A 163 20.95 -0.10 31.22
C PRO A 163 22.02 -1.04 30.64
N VAL A 164 22.29 -0.88 29.36
CA VAL A 164 23.46 -1.40 28.66
C VAL A 164 24.37 -0.21 28.40
N GLU A 165 25.64 -0.33 28.78
CA GLU A 165 26.66 0.68 28.59
C GLU A 165 26.79 1.11 27.12
N LYS A 166 26.89 2.43 26.90
CA LYS A 166 26.73 3.07 25.59
C LYS A 166 28.07 3.61 25.09
N ASP A 167 28.43 3.21 23.89
CA ASP A 167 29.26 4.01 22.99
C ASP A 167 28.40 5.13 22.37
N GLU A 168 28.60 6.37 22.81
CA GLU A 168 27.69 7.50 22.51
C GLU A 168 27.66 7.97 21.07
N HIS A 169 28.68 7.71 20.25
CA HIS A 169 28.71 8.16 18.83
C HIS A 169 27.97 7.26 17.82
N THR A 170 27.78 5.98 18.14
CA THR A 170 27.00 5.05 17.29
C THR A 170 25.49 5.16 17.51
N SER A 171 25.08 5.86 18.58
CA SER A 171 23.68 5.85 19.05
C SER A 171 22.76 6.82 18.30
N GLU A 172 23.26 7.93 17.79
CA GLU A 172 22.41 8.97 17.17
C GLU A 172 22.07 8.63 15.71
N GLU A 173 23.03 8.15 14.94
CA GLU A 173 22.78 7.66 13.57
C GLU A 173 21.87 6.41 13.56
N ALA A 174 22.03 5.51 14.52
CA ALA A 174 21.15 4.36 14.68
C ALA A 174 19.72 4.79 15.03
N ARG A 175 19.54 5.74 15.95
CA ARG A 175 18.22 6.30 16.30
C ARG A 175 17.55 7.02 15.12
N ILE A 176 18.31 7.75 14.32
CA ILE A 176 17.80 8.42 13.12
C ILE A 176 17.37 7.38 12.08
N ARG A 177 18.16 6.32 11.86
CA ARG A 177 17.79 5.20 10.98
C ARG A 177 16.53 4.52 11.45
N ASP A 178 16.44 4.14 12.72
CA ASP A 178 15.27 3.48 13.30
C ASP A 178 14.00 4.34 13.19
N ALA A 179 14.13 5.66 13.38
CA ALA A 179 13.02 6.59 13.24
C ALA A 179 12.56 6.73 11.78
N VAL A 180 13.50 6.78 10.83
CA VAL A 180 13.19 6.81 9.38
C VAL A 180 12.54 5.48 8.97
N ASP A 181 13.08 4.36 9.45
CA ASP A 181 12.57 3.03 9.16
C ASP A 181 11.16 2.81 9.70
N ALA A 182 10.88 3.26 10.91
CA ALA A 182 9.54 3.22 11.50
C ALA A 182 8.54 4.09 10.74
N ASN A 183 8.95 5.27 10.29
CA ASN A 183 8.11 6.14 9.48
C ASN A 183 7.80 5.54 8.11
N ASP A 184 8.80 4.96 7.43
CA ASP A 184 8.62 4.31 6.13
C ASP A 184 7.71 3.08 6.25
N PHE A 185 7.85 2.30 7.32
CA PHE A 185 6.96 1.19 7.60
C PHE A 185 5.52 1.64 7.88
N ALA A 186 5.35 2.71 8.65
CA ALA A 186 4.02 3.28 8.91
C ALA A 186 3.34 3.72 7.61
N ILE A 187 4.08 4.35 6.68
CA ILE A 187 3.57 4.73 5.34
C ILE A 187 3.24 3.47 4.53
N TYR A 188 4.09 2.45 4.56
CA TYR A 188 3.88 1.18 3.87
C TYR A 188 2.58 0.50 4.32
N ILE A 189 2.35 0.38 5.62
CA ILE A 189 1.10 -0.17 6.20
C ILE A 189 -0.11 0.71 5.85
N GLN A 190 0.05 2.03 5.93
CA GLN A 190 -1.01 2.97 5.58
C GLN A 190 -1.48 2.80 4.13
N ILE A 191 -0.56 2.60 3.18
CA ILE A 191 -0.90 2.30 1.78
C ILE A 191 -1.72 1.01 1.69
N GLY A 192 -1.35 -0.03 2.44
CA GLY A 192 -2.08 -1.30 2.47
C GLY A 192 -3.49 -1.22 3.03
N GLN A 193 -3.77 -0.22 3.87
CA GLN A 193 -5.09 0.01 4.47
C GLN A 193 -6.04 0.83 3.59
N MET A 194 -5.53 1.47 2.53
CA MET A 194 -6.35 2.33 1.69
C MET A 194 -7.29 1.54 0.78
N GLU A 195 -8.55 1.98 0.73
CA GLU A 195 -9.60 1.42 -0.11
C GLU A 195 -9.92 2.35 -1.28
N TYR A 196 -8.89 2.85 -1.94
CA TYR A 196 -8.99 3.58 -3.19
C TYR A 196 -7.87 3.16 -4.15
N ARG A 197 -8.09 3.38 -5.44
CA ARG A 197 -7.11 3.04 -6.49
C ARG A 197 -7.08 4.13 -7.55
N ASN A 198 -5.88 4.54 -7.98
CA ASN A 198 -5.76 5.26 -9.24
C ASN A 198 -5.85 4.27 -10.40
N VAL A 199 -6.93 4.37 -11.17
CA VAL A 199 -7.27 3.45 -12.28
C VAL A 199 -6.19 3.44 -13.36
N LEU A 200 -5.46 4.55 -13.51
CA LEU A 200 -4.41 4.70 -14.52
C LEU A 200 -3.14 3.91 -14.21
N GLU A 201 -2.84 3.60 -12.95
CA GLU A 201 -1.58 2.94 -12.58
C GLU A 201 -1.39 1.59 -13.26
N ASN A 202 -2.39 0.71 -13.18
CA ASN A 202 -2.34 -0.60 -13.81
C ASN A 202 -2.32 -0.51 -15.33
N LEU A 203 -3.07 0.44 -15.90
CA LEU A 203 -3.16 0.61 -17.34
C LEU A 203 -1.84 1.15 -17.91
N VAL A 204 -1.28 2.19 -17.32
CA VAL A 204 0.02 2.75 -17.71
C VAL A 204 1.11 1.69 -17.61
N ALA A 205 1.15 0.91 -16.52
CA ALA A 205 2.09 -0.18 -16.36
C ALA A 205 1.92 -1.29 -17.42
N SER A 206 0.70 -1.58 -17.85
CA SER A 206 0.44 -2.56 -18.90
C SER A 206 0.86 -2.06 -20.28
N VAL A 207 0.56 -0.80 -20.60
CA VAL A 207 0.99 -0.16 -21.85
C VAL A 207 2.52 -0.03 -21.89
N ALA A 208 3.15 0.34 -20.77
CA ALA A 208 4.62 0.43 -20.68
C ALA A 208 5.28 -0.94 -20.93
N ARG A 209 4.79 -2.02 -20.28
CA ARG A 209 5.30 -3.37 -20.53
C ARG A 209 5.19 -3.77 -22.00
N LEU A 210 4.03 -3.50 -22.61
CA LEU A 210 3.80 -3.82 -24.02
C LEU A 210 4.79 -3.06 -24.92
N GLN A 211 4.96 -1.75 -24.70
CA GLN A 211 5.86 -0.96 -25.53
C GLN A 211 7.35 -1.32 -25.30
N ILE A 212 7.74 -1.62 -24.07
CA ILE A 212 9.10 -2.06 -23.74
C ILE A 212 9.39 -3.43 -24.37
N SER A 213 8.42 -4.36 -24.40
CA SER A 213 8.63 -5.70 -25.00
C SER A 213 8.87 -5.68 -26.52
N HIS A 214 8.63 -4.55 -27.17
CA HIS A 214 8.94 -4.35 -28.60
C HIS A 214 10.31 -3.72 -28.85
N LEU A 215 11.08 -3.44 -27.81
CA LEU A 215 12.46 -2.91 -27.93
C LEU A 215 13.46 -4.05 -28.12
N ASP A 216 14.64 -3.70 -28.60
CA ASP A 216 15.80 -4.62 -28.59
C ASP A 216 16.27 -4.91 -27.16
N GLN A 217 16.95 -6.03 -26.96
CA GLN A 217 17.38 -6.50 -25.63
C GLN A 217 18.25 -5.48 -24.90
N ASP A 218 19.16 -4.81 -25.60
CA ASP A 218 20.05 -3.82 -25.02
C ASP A 218 19.30 -2.59 -24.49
N SER A 219 18.19 -2.23 -25.13
CA SER A 219 17.31 -1.17 -24.72
C SER A 219 16.41 -1.60 -23.55
N ILE A 220 15.90 -2.84 -23.56
CA ILE A 220 15.11 -3.40 -22.46
C ILE A 220 15.90 -3.33 -21.14
N ASP A 221 17.16 -3.73 -21.15
CA ASP A 221 18.03 -3.78 -19.97
C ASP A 221 18.36 -2.38 -19.41
N LYS A 222 18.22 -1.33 -20.22
CA LYS A 222 18.46 0.07 -19.83
C LYS A 222 17.20 0.80 -19.35
N VAL A 223 16.01 0.28 -19.67
CA VAL A 223 14.76 0.95 -19.33
C VAL A 223 14.30 0.61 -17.91
N ASN A 224 14.19 1.63 -17.07
CA ASN A 224 13.55 1.51 -15.77
C ASN A 224 12.04 1.70 -15.91
N MET A 225 11.28 0.62 -15.76
CA MET A 225 9.82 0.58 -15.84
C MET A 225 9.16 1.57 -14.86
N ASP A 226 9.69 1.71 -13.64
CA ASP A 226 9.11 2.59 -12.62
C ASP A 226 9.25 4.07 -13.01
N GLU A 227 10.38 4.45 -13.63
CA GLU A 227 10.58 5.80 -14.13
C GLU A 227 9.64 6.11 -15.30
N VAL A 228 9.45 5.15 -16.22
CA VAL A 228 8.49 5.27 -17.33
C VAL A 228 7.08 5.49 -16.79
N CYS A 229 6.65 4.68 -15.83
CA CYS A 229 5.33 4.81 -15.21
C CYS A 229 5.15 6.15 -14.49
N ALA A 230 6.12 6.56 -13.68
CA ALA A 230 6.06 7.83 -12.95
C ALA A 230 5.99 9.03 -13.90
N TYR A 231 6.79 9.01 -14.97
CA TYR A 231 6.77 10.06 -15.98
C TYR A 231 5.39 10.18 -16.66
N ALA A 232 4.82 9.05 -17.10
CA ALA A 232 3.54 9.02 -17.77
C ALA A 232 2.40 9.46 -16.83
N LEU A 233 2.36 8.92 -15.60
CA LEU A 233 1.33 9.25 -14.61
C LEU A 233 1.36 10.72 -14.20
N ASN A 234 2.52 11.36 -14.14
CA ASN A 234 2.65 12.79 -13.84
C ASN A 234 2.11 13.72 -14.95
N ARG A 235 1.78 13.17 -16.13
CA ARG A 235 1.25 13.92 -17.29
C ARG A 235 -0.17 13.53 -17.64
N LEU A 236 -0.78 12.70 -16.84
CA LEU A 236 -2.17 12.27 -16.98
C LEU A 236 -3.02 12.85 -15.85
N PRO A 237 -4.30 13.13 -16.08
CA PRO A 237 -5.18 13.54 -14.99
C PRO A 237 -5.32 12.39 -13.98
N PRO A 238 -5.28 12.66 -12.66
CA PRO A 238 -5.48 11.62 -11.67
C PRO A 238 -6.91 11.07 -11.74
N MET A 239 -7.06 9.75 -11.57
CA MET A 239 -8.35 9.06 -11.66
C MET A 239 -8.48 8.04 -10.53
N TYR A 240 -8.77 8.52 -9.33
CA TYR A 240 -8.96 7.70 -8.13
C TYR A 240 -10.41 7.29 -7.97
N ALA A 241 -10.64 5.98 -7.86
CA ALA A 241 -11.94 5.37 -7.58
C ALA A 241 -11.94 4.73 -6.19
N THR A 242 -13.11 4.69 -5.54
CA THR A 242 -13.35 4.07 -4.22
C THR A 242 -14.44 3.01 -4.24
N ASP A 243 -15.13 2.86 -5.36
CA ASP A 243 -16.20 1.89 -5.55
C ASP A 243 -16.16 1.30 -6.98
N GLY A 244 -16.86 0.16 -7.13
CA GLY A 244 -16.85 -0.59 -8.39
C GLY A 244 -17.53 0.12 -9.55
N GLU A 245 -18.57 0.91 -9.30
CA GLU A 245 -19.27 1.65 -10.35
C GLU A 245 -18.43 2.82 -10.87
N THR A 246 -17.85 3.61 -9.97
CA THR A 246 -16.92 4.70 -10.35
C THR A 246 -15.72 4.14 -11.11
N LEU A 247 -15.18 2.99 -10.67
CA LEU A 247 -14.08 2.30 -11.36
C LEU A 247 -14.46 1.96 -12.81
N LYS A 248 -15.66 1.39 -13.02
CA LYS A 248 -16.17 1.01 -14.33
C LYS A 248 -16.34 2.24 -15.24
N GLN A 249 -16.96 3.29 -14.73
CA GLN A 249 -17.16 4.54 -15.46
C GLN A 249 -15.83 5.19 -15.86
N MET A 250 -14.86 5.24 -14.92
CA MET A 250 -13.53 5.77 -15.22
C MET A 250 -12.82 4.95 -16.30
N ARG A 251 -12.92 3.62 -16.28
CA ARG A 251 -12.36 2.75 -17.33
C ARG A 251 -12.94 3.02 -18.71
N LEU A 252 -14.25 3.22 -18.80
CA LEU A 252 -14.91 3.59 -20.05
C LEU A 252 -14.42 4.95 -20.56
N LYS A 253 -14.34 5.93 -19.68
CA LYS A 253 -13.81 7.26 -19.99
C LYS A 253 -12.35 7.20 -20.47
N ILE A 254 -11.48 6.46 -19.77
CA ILE A 254 -10.08 6.28 -20.16
C ILE A 254 -9.99 5.69 -21.56
N LYS A 255 -10.79 4.64 -21.84
CA LYS A 255 -10.80 3.98 -23.15
C LYS A 255 -11.21 4.95 -24.26
N ALA A 256 -12.19 5.81 -24.01
CA ALA A 256 -12.71 6.75 -25.01
C ALA A 256 -11.78 7.97 -25.22
N GLU A 257 -11.23 8.53 -24.13
CA GLU A 257 -10.63 9.87 -24.18
C GLU A 257 -9.11 9.88 -23.97
N LEU A 258 -8.55 8.90 -23.22
CA LEU A 258 -7.15 8.97 -22.75
C LEU A 258 -6.21 7.91 -23.36
N SER A 259 -6.74 6.92 -24.09
CA SER A 259 -5.94 5.80 -24.62
C SER A 259 -4.73 6.27 -25.44
N GLN A 260 -4.96 7.23 -26.36
CA GLN A 260 -3.89 7.76 -27.20
C GLN A 260 -2.88 8.58 -26.41
N GLN A 261 -3.35 9.36 -25.43
CA GLN A 261 -2.49 10.18 -24.58
C GLN A 261 -1.61 9.29 -23.69
N ILE A 262 -2.16 8.20 -23.15
CA ILE A 262 -1.39 7.21 -22.36
C ILE A 262 -0.28 6.59 -23.23
N ALA A 263 -0.63 6.11 -24.42
CA ALA A 263 0.34 5.50 -25.33
C ALA A 263 1.48 6.47 -25.72
N ASN A 264 1.14 7.73 -25.99
CA ASN A 264 2.12 8.76 -26.33
C ASN A 264 3.02 9.13 -25.13
N ASN A 265 2.44 9.32 -23.94
CA ASN A 265 3.21 9.65 -22.75
C ASN A 265 4.17 8.53 -22.36
N VAL A 266 3.74 7.26 -22.50
CA VAL A 266 4.61 6.09 -22.25
C VAL A 266 5.74 6.03 -23.27
N ARG A 267 5.45 6.21 -24.57
CA ARG A 267 6.48 6.23 -25.63
C ARG A 267 7.53 7.32 -25.36
N GLN A 268 7.07 8.52 -25.04
CA GLN A 268 7.93 9.64 -24.72
C GLN A 268 8.79 9.38 -23.46
N ALA A 269 8.19 8.75 -22.45
CA ALA A 269 8.90 8.34 -21.24
C ALA A 269 10.04 7.36 -21.55
N ILE A 270 9.77 6.33 -22.36
CA ILE A 270 10.77 5.34 -22.78
C ILE A 270 11.93 6.03 -23.50
N GLN A 271 11.63 6.92 -24.45
CA GLN A 271 12.68 7.65 -25.18
C GLN A 271 13.56 8.49 -24.25
N LEU A 272 12.97 9.17 -23.28
CA LEU A 272 13.72 9.99 -22.32
C LEU A 272 14.58 9.15 -21.38
N VAL A 273 14.07 8.00 -20.91
CA VAL A 273 14.84 7.09 -20.06
C VAL A 273 16.02 6.49 -20.82
N LEU A 274 15.85 6.14 -22.08
CA LEU A 274 16.95 5.62 -22.95
C LEU A 274 18.01 6.68 -23.25
N GLN A 275 17.61 7.95 -23.42
CA GLN A 275 18.55 9.05 -23.67
C GLN A 275 19.40 9.43 -22.44
N SER A 276 18.90 9.17 -21.26
CA SER A 276 19.59 9.51 -20.00
C SER A 276 19.53 8.33 -19.03
N PRO A 277 20.21 7.21 -19.34
CA PRO A 277 20.22 6.06 -18.45
C PRO A 277 20.93 6.45 -17.15
N LYS A 278 20.17 6.74 -16.12
CA LYS A 278 20.72 6.99 -14.79
C LYS A 278 21.14 5.65 -14.20
N PRO A 279 22.38 5.52 -13.73
CA PRO A 279 22.73 4.33 -12.97
C PRO A 279 21.79 4.23 -11.77
N VAL A 280 21.07 3.11 -11.66
CA VAL A 280 20.11 2.83 -10.57
C VAL A 280 20.89 2.61 -9.27
N LYS A 281 21.50 3.69 -8.74
CA LYS A 281 22.19 3.66 -7.43
C LYS A 281 21.25 3.97 -6.27
N ILE A 282 20.04 4.45 -6.54
CA ILE A 282 19.10 4.88 -5.50
C ILE A 282 17.98 3.85 -5.43
N LYS A 283 17.95 3.12 -4.32
CA LYS A 283 16.95 2.08 -4.07
C LYS A 283 15.54 2.70 -4.00
N PRO A 284 14.51 2.07 -4.59
CA PRO A 284 13.12 2.47 -4.39
C PRO A 284 12.76 2.50 -2.91
N GLN A 285 11.86 3.41 -2.53
CA GLN A 285 11.49 3.67 -1.13
C GLN A 285 11.15 2.41 -0.34
N PHE A 286 10.41 1.48 -0.93
CA PHE A 286 9.95 0.27 -0.26
C PHE A 286 10.66 -1.01 -0.71
N LEU A 287 11.76 -0.90 -1.44
CA LEU A 287 12.50 -2.08 -1.93
C LEU A 287 12.93 -3.02 -0.81
N ARG A 288 13.23 -2.48 0.37
CA ARG A 288 13.58 -3.26 1.55
C ARG A 288 12.42 -4.18 1.94
N PHE A 289 11.23 -3.64 2.11
CA PHE A 289 10.03 -4.40 2.49
C PHE A 289 9.65 -5.45 1.45
N ASN A 290 9.85 -5.15 0.16
CA ASN A 290 9.63 -6.11 -0.91
C ASN A 290 10.63 -7.27 -0.84
N LYS A 291 11.91 -7.00 -0.54
CA LYS A 291 12.92 -8.04 -0.34
C LYS A 291 12.62 -8.90 0.89
N ASP A 292 12.19 -8.29 1.99
CA ASP A 292 11.82 -9.02 3.18
C ASP A 292 10.56 -9.89 2.93
N MET A 293 9.61 -9.39 2.14
CA MET A 293 8.46 -10.15 1.66
C MET A 293 8.89 -11.37 0.82
N GLU A 294 9.78 -11.17 -0.17
CA GLU A 294 10.27 -12.27 -1.03
C GLU A 294 10.93 -13.36 -0.20
N LYS A 295 11.80 -12.99 0.75
CA LYS A 295 12.44 -13.92 1.67
C LYS A 295 11.43 -14.66 2.55
N ALA A 296 10.47 -13.93 3.12
CA ALA A 296 9.42 -14.50 3.96
C ALA A 296 8.58 -15.53 3.19
N ILE A 297 8.16 -15.19 1.98
CA ILE A 297 7.41 -16.10 1.11
C ILE A 297 8.23 -17.34 0.74
N GLN A 298 9.51 -17.18 0.43
CA GLN A 298 10.39 -18.31 0.16
C GLN A 298 10.49 -19.25 1.38
N GLN A 299 10.63 -18.71 2.58
CA GLN A 299 10.68 -19.51 3.81
C GLN A 299 9.35 -20.23 4.08
N VAL A 300 8.21 -19.56 3.87
CA VAL A 300 6.88 -20.17 4.01
C VAL A 300 6.68 -21.28 2.96
N ASN A 301 7.11 -21.08 1.72
CA ASN A 301 7.10 -22.13 0.68
C ASN A 301 7.91 -23.36 1.11
N GLN A 302 9.11 -23.17 1.64
CA GLN A 302 9.95 -24.27 2.16
C GLN A 302 9.28 -24.99 3.34
N MET A 303 8.72 -24.23 4.28
CA MET A 303 8.05 -24.75 5.49
C MET A 303 6.83 -25.61 5.16
N LEU A 304 6.06 -25.22 4.15
CA LEU A 304 4.85 -25.94 3.71
C LEU A 304 5.11 -26.94 2.57
N ASN A 305 6.36 -27.10 2.15
CA ASN A 305 6.78 -27.91 1.00
C ASN A 305 5.97 -27.56 -0.28
N ARG A 306 5.80 -26.27 -0.56
CA ARG A 306 5.09 -25.72 -1.72
C ARG A 306 6.01 -24.81 -2.54
N GLN A 307 5.56 -24.44 -3.75
CA GLN A 307 6.25 -23.48 -4.61
C GLN A 307 5.31 -22.44 -5.23
N ASP A 308 4.02 -22.57 -4.96
CA ASP A 308 2.95 -21.75 -5.54
C ASP A 308 2.51 -20.59 -4.64
N ILE A 309 3.10 -20.46 -3.44
CA ILE A 309 2.75 -19.38 -2.51
C ILE A 309 3.39 -18.08 -2.98
N THR A 310 2.55 -17.08 -3.07
CA THR A 310 2.92 -15.70 -3.38
C THR A 310 2.26 -14.77 -2.36
N TRP A 311 2.62 -13.49 -2.36
CA TRP A 311 1.96 -12.52 -1.49
C TRP A 311 0.45 -12.38 -1.76
N ARG A 312 -0.02 -12.79 -2.96
CA ARG A 312 -1.44 -12.72 -3.33
C ARG A 312 -2.30 -13.82 -2.74
N ASN A 313 -1.75 -14.98 -2.52
CA ASN A 313 -2.49 -16.16 -2.07
C ASN A 313 -2.05 -16.70 -0.70
N ILE A 314 -1.00 -16.13 -0.10
CA ILE A 314 -0.44 -16.61 1.18
C ILE A 314 -1.50 -16.74 2.28
N LEU A 315 -2.41 -15.78 2.41
CA LEU A 315 -3.45 -15.83 3.43
C LEU A 315 -4.44 -16.96 3.21
N ASP A 316 -4.84 -17.20 1.96
CA ASP A 316 -5.80 -18.24 1.61
C ASP A 316 -5.17 -19.64 1.79
N VAL A 317 -3.91 -19.77 1.37
CA VAL A 317 -3.13 -21.01 1.60
C VAL A 317 -3.00 -21.30 3.10
N LEU A 318 -2.66 -20.29 3.92
CA LEU A 318 -2.55 -20.49 5.38
C LEU A 318 -3.87 -20.91 6.02
N LYS A 319 -4.99 -20.34 5.60
CA LYS A 319 -6.31 -20.74 6.08
C LYS A 319 -6.59 -22.21 5.76
N GLN A 320 -6.36 -22.60 4.51
CA GLN A 320 -6.54 -23.99 4.06
C GLN A 320 -5.66 -24.96 4.83
N GLU A 321 -4.38 -24.67 5.01
CA GLU A 321 -3.45 -25.52 5.75
C GLU A 321 -3.84 -25.69 7.22
N LEU A 322 -4.28 -24.60 7.86
CA LEU A 322 -4.74 -24.67 9.26
C LEU A 322 -6.04 -25.44 9.40
N GLU A 323 -6.98 -25.34 8.46
CA GLU A 323 -8.21 -26.13 8.43
C GLU A 323 -7.92 -27.61 8.21
N ALA A 324 -7.09 -27.94 7.21
CA ALA A 324 -6.68 -29.32 6.95
C ALA A 324 -6.02 -29.98 8.16
N ARG A 325 -5.15 -29.28 8.88
CA ARG A 325 -4.53 -29.78 10.11
C ARG A 325 -5.56 -30.00 11.25
N ARG A 326 -6.53 -29.09 11.37
CA ARG A 326 -7.63 -29.27 12.35
C ARG A 326 -8.47 -30.48 12.06
N GLU A 327 -8.82 -30.73 10.80
CA GLU A 327 -9.58 -31.90 10.37
C GLU A 327 -8.79 -33.18 10.60
N ALA A 328 -7.50 -33.21 10.25
CA ALA A 328 -6.64 -34.36 10.50
C ALA A 328 -6.59 -34.74 12.00
N LEU A 329 -6.47 -33.73 12.87
CA LEU A 329 -6.48 -33.94 14.32
C LEU A 329 -7.86 -34.45 14.85
N ARG A 330 -8.97 -33.94 14.29
CA ARG A 330 -10.33 -34.45 14.64
C ARG A 330 -10.49 -35.89 14.25
N ASN A 331 -10.05 -36.24 13.04
CA ASN A 331 -10.16 -37.62 12.54
C ASN A 331 -9.26 -38.61 13.32
N SER A 332 -8.11 -38.15 13.82
CA SER A 332 -7.22 -38.96 14.67
C SER A 332 -7.70 -39.09 16.13
N SER A 333 -8.64 -38.24 16.56
CA SER A 333 -9.19 -38.22 17.92
C SER A 333 -10.53 -38.95 18.04
N ASN A 334 -11.10 -39.46 16.93
CA ASN A 334 -12.32 -40.26 16.86
C ASN A 334 -11.94 -41.67 16.33
N PRO A 335 -11.62 -42.65 17.22
CA PRO A 335 -11.33 -44.01 16.82
C PRO A 335 -12.60 -44.77 16.37
#